data_4a5a99911756b1c85a84f9e3082b7266
#
_entry.id   4a5a99911756b1c85a84f9e3082b7266
#
_cell.length_a   1.000
_cell.length_b   1.000
_cell.length_c   1.000
_cell.angle_alpha   90.00
_cell.angle_beta   90.00
_cell.angle_gamma   90.00
#
_symmetry.space_group_name_H-M   'P 1'
#
loop_
_entity.id
_entity.type
_entity.pdbx_description
1 polymer ?
#
loop_
_entity_poly.entity_id
_entity_poly.type
_entity_poly.pdbx_seq_one_letter_code
_entity_poly.pdbx_strand_id
1 'polypeptide(L)'
;MSSNFKNLYTSNNPPLQATLMRGSKLESIHKIHAVISDKKGRVLMCAGNPEYKSFIRSSLKPFQAIPFLSSGAASEINNASKSIAVACGSHSGSNLHTREAFKILWEYDIDINYLKCPKLIRSPLEHNCSGKHAAFLATCKKLKLPLDSYLKR
;
A
#
# COMPACT_ATOMS: atom_id res chain seq x y z
N MET A 1 27.84 -7.56 27.28
CA MET A 1 28.59 -7.89 26.06
C MET A 1 28.11 -7.00 24.94
N SER A 2 28.87 -5.95 24.64
CA SER A 2 28.58 -5.03 23.53
C SER A 2 29.07 -5.71 22.26
N SER A 3 28.16 -6.32 21.48
CA SER A 3 28.49 -6.83 20.15
C SER A 3 28.71 -5.63 19.24
N ASN A 4 29.95 -5.32 18.93
CA ASN A 4 30.32 -4.45 17.82
C ASN A 4 29.87 -5.09 16.50
N PHE A 5 28.62 -4.91 16.13
CA PHE A 5 28.19 -5.11 14.75
C PHE A 5 28.82 -3.96 13.95
N LYS A 6 30.04 -4.18 13.43
CA LYS A 6 30.57 -3.37 12.34
C LYS A 6 29.54 -3.40 11.20
N ASN A 7 29.25 -2.24 10.64
CA ASN A 7 28.40 -2.13 9.44
C ASN A 7 28.85 -3.17 8.40
N LEU A 8 28.07 -4.23 8.24
CA LEU A 8 28.35 -5.36 7.35
C LEU A 8 28.09 -5.00 5.87
N TYR A 9 27.66 -3.78 5.59
CA TYR A 9 27.45 -3.32 4.24
C TYR A 9 28.46 -2.24 3.87
N THR A 10 29.02 -2.38 2.67
CA THR A 10 29.83 -1.34 2.04
C THR A 10 28.93 -0.56 1.08
N SER A 11 29.16 0.72 0.88
CA SER A 11 28.45 1.57 -0.08
C SER A 11 28.53 1.07 -1.53
N ASN A 12 29.32 0.05 -1.81
CA ASN A 12 29.63 -0.50 -3.12
C ASN A 12 29.03 -1.89 -3.38
N ASN A 13 28.07 -2.36 -2.60
CA ASN A 13 27.40 -3.62 -2.90
C ASN A 13 26.68 -3.53 -4.25
N PRO A 14 26.90 -4.49 -5.17
CA PRO A 14 26.18 -4.48 -6.45
C PRO A 14 24.68 -4.67 -6.22
N PRO A 15 23.82 -4.02 -7.02
CA PRO A 15 22.39 -4.27 -6.98
C PRO A 15 22.11 -5.69 -7.49
N LEU A 16 21.01 -6.29 -7.00
CA LEU A 16 20.48 -7.51 -7.60
C LEU A 16 20.02 -7.22 -9.04
N GLN A 17 20.06 -8.23 -9.88
CA GLN A 17 19.54 -8.12 -11.24
C GLN A 17 18.42 -9.15 -11.44
N ALA A 18 17.27 -8.66 -11.91
CA ALA A 18 16.20 -9.51 -12.43
C ALA A 18 16.13 -9.34 -13.94
N THR A 19 16.14 -10.45 -14.66
CA THR A 19 16.04 -10.45 -16.12
C THR A 19 14.68 -10.96 -16.55
N LEU A 20 14.04 -10.26 -17.47
CA LEU A 20 12.84 -10.72 -18.15
C LEU A 20 13.22 -11.30 -19.51
N MET A 21 12.79 -12.53 -19.75
CA MET A 21 13.04 -13.24 -21.01
C MET A 21 11.75 -13.35 -21.82
N ARG A 22 11.83 -13.14 -23.11
CA ARG A 22 10.77 -13.47 -24.08
C ARG A 22 11.23 -14.65 -24.92
N GLY A 23 10.80 -15.85 -24.57
CA GLY A 23 11.40 -17.07 -25.10
C GLY A 23 12.88 -17.17 -24.71
N SER A 24 13.79 -17.31 -25.69
CA SER A 24 15.23 -17.36 -25.47
C SER A 24 15.92 -15.98 -25.52
N LYS A 25 15.17 -14.90 -25.78
CA LYS A 25 15.74 -13.54 -25.93
C LYS A 25 15.56 -12.73 -24.67
N LEU A 26 16.61 -11.99 -24.30
CA LEU A 26 16.54 -11.03 -23.20
C LEU A 26 15.64 -9.85 -23.60
N GLU A 27 14.57 -9.61 -22.84
CA GLU A 27 13.65 -8.50 -23.07
C GLU A 27 14.02 -7.26 -22.23
N SER A 28 14.30 -7.45 -20.94
CA SER A 28 14.71 -6.36 -20.07
C SER A 28 15.56 -6.82 -18.89
N ILE A 29 16.35 -5.90 -18.33
CA ILE A 29 17.12 -6.09 -17.09
C ILE A 29 16.68 -5.03 -16.09
N HIS A 30 16.33 -5.45 -14.89
CA HIS A 30 15.93 -4.60 -13.77
C HIS A 30 17.02 -4.65 -12.69
N LYS A 31 17.52 -3.49 -12.30
CA LYS A 31 18.43 -3.34 -11.15
C LYS A 31 17.60 -3.11 -9.90
N ILE A 32 17.87 -3.89 -8.84
CA ILE A 32 17.09 -3.90 -7.60
C ILE A 32 18.01 -3.54 -6.44
N HIS A 33 17.65 -2.49 -5.71
CA HIS A 33 18.23 -2.18 -4.42
C HIS A 33 17.35 -2.80 -3.34
N ALA A 34 17.94 -3.57 -2.44
CA ALA A 34 17.22 -4.26 -1.38
C ALA A 34 17.91 -4.03 -0.03
N VAL A 35 17.10 -3.89 1.02
CA VAL A 35 17.57 -3.66 2.38
C VAL A 35 16.77 -4.54 3.34
N ILE A 36 17.47 -5.17 4.26
CA ILE A 36 16.88 -5.83 5.44
C ILE A 36 17.33 -5.02 6.64
N SER A 37 16.37 -4.54 7.42
CA SER A 37 16.63 -3.81 8.66
C SER A 37 15.98 -4.49 9.87
N ASP A 38 16.55 -4.22 11.05
CA ASP A 38 15.89 -4.58 12.31
C ASP A 38 14.81 -3.56 12.71
N LYS A 39 14.10 -3.85 13.81
CA LYS A 39 13.05 -2.97 14.36
C LYS A 39 13.53 -1.59 14.80
N LYS A 40 14.84 -1.38 14.90
CA LYS A 40 15.48 -0.08 15.24
C LYS A 40 15.96 0.65 13.99
N GLY A 41 15.68 0.13 12.78
CA GLY A 41 16.12 0.71 11.52
C GLY A 41 17.59 0.45 11.17
N ARG A 42 18.30 -0.42 11.91
CA ARG A 42 19.68 -0.75 11.58
C ARG A 42 19.71 -1.72 10.40
N VAL A 43 20.47 -1.38 9.38
CA VAL A 43 20.64 -2.25 8.21
C VAL A 43 21.41 -3.50 8.61
N LEU A 44 20.80 -4.66 8.37
CA LEU A 44 21.40 -5.98 8.62
C LEU A 44 22.03 -6.55 7.36
N MET A 45 21.36 -6.36 6.21
CA MET A 45 21.84 -6.80 4.90
C MET A 45 21.36 -5.81 3.84
N CYS A 46 22.12 -5.64 2.76
CA CYS A 46 21.67 -4.89 1.59
C CYS A 46 22.29 -5.43 0.30
N ALA A 47 21.59 -5.17 -0.80
CA ALA A 47 22.10 -5.28 -2.15
C ALA A 47 21.92 -3.93 -2.83
N GLY A 48 22.95 -3.44 -3.49
CA GLY A 48 22.99 -2.07 -4.01
C GLY A 48 23.07 -1.02 -2.91
N ASN A 49 22.64 0.18 -3.22
CA ASN A 49 22.68 1.30 -2.30
C ASN A 49 21.45 1.31 -1.36
N PRO A 50 21.64 1.15 -0.02
CA PRO A 50 20.52 1.19 0.93
C PRO A 50 19.86 2.57 1.05
N GLU A 51 20.56 3.64 0.67
CA GLU A 51 20.06 5.01 0.67
C GLU A 51 19.49 5.44 -0.69
N TYR A 52 19.26 4.49 -1.61
CA TYR A 52 18.70 4.80 -2.92
C TYR A 52 17.29 5.34 -2.81
N LYS A 53 17.09 6.56 -3.29
CA LYS A 53 15.79 7.23 -3.25
C LYS A 53 14.94 6.85 -4.46
N SER A 54 13.75 6.35 -4.20
CA SER A 54 12.76 6.04 -5.23
C SER A 54 11.34 6.35 -4.74
N PHE A 55 10.40 6.41 -5.69
CA PHE A 55 8.98 6.56 -5.33
C PHE A 55 8.46 5.24 -4.75
N ILE A 56 8.02 5.25 -3.49
CA ILE A 56 7.48 4.07 -2.80
C ILE A 56 6.16 3.56 -3.42
N ARG A 57 5.37 4.46 -4.04
CA ARG A 57 4.13 4.13 -4.75
C ARG A 57 3.17 3.25 -3.91
N SER A 58 2.60 2.22 -4.54
CA SER A 58 1.57 1.37 -3.90
C SER A 58 2.08 0.47 -2.77
N SER A 59 3.39 0.26 -2.63
CA SER A 59 3.95 -0.47 -1.49
C SER A 59 3.77 0.26 -0.15
N LEU A 60 3.43 1.55 -0.18
CA LEU A 60 3.05 2.31 1.03
C LEU A 60 1.64 1.98 1.54
N LYS A 61 0.77 1.34 0.77
CA LYS A 61 -0.65 1.15 1.13
C LYS A 61 -0.89 0.44 2.46
N PRO A 62 -0.14 -0.59 2.87
CA PRO A 62 -0.30 -1.20 4.19
C PRO A 62 -0.11 -0.18 5.32
N PHE A 63 0.87 0.71 5.21
CA PHE A 63 1.09 1.78 6.18
C PHE A 63 -0.03 2.83 6.15
N GLN A 64 -0.55 3.14 4.97
CA GLN A 64 -1.69 4.05 4.80
C GLN A 64 -3.00 3.47 5.37
N ALA A 65 -3.11 2.14 5.51
CA ALA A 65 -4.25 1.47 6.14
C ALA A 65 -4.18 1.46 7.68
N ILE A 66 -3.06 1.83 8.29
CA ILE A 66 -2.91 1.87 9.76
C ILE A 66 -4.02 2.69 10.44
N PRO A 67 -4.36 3.92 9.99
CA PRO A 67 -5.46 4.68 10.60
C PRO A 67 -6.81 3.96 10.53
N PHE A 68 -7.08 3.23 9.45
CA PHE A 68 -8.31 2.44 9.31
C PHE A 68 -8.39 1.33 10.37
N LEU A 69 -7.28 0.72 10.70
CA LEU A 69 -7.19 -0.31 11.73
C LEU A 69 -7.20 0.30 13.14
N SER A 70 -6.33 1.28 13.39
CA SER A 70 -6.10 1.85 14.71
C SER A 70 -7.26 2.70 15.24
N SER A 71 -8.06 3.30 14.36
CA SER A 71 -9.28 4.02 14.73
C SER A 71 -10.44 3.10 15.14
N GLY A 72 -10.31 1.78 14.93
CA GLY A 72 -11.39 0.82 15.08
C GLY A 72 -12.37 0.78 13.90
N ALA A 73 -12.16 1.58 12.85
CA ALA A 73 -13.07 1.59 11.70
C ALA A 73 -13.16 0.22 11.00
N ALA A 74 -12.05 -0.49 10.89
CA ALA A 74 -12.05 -1.84 10.32
C ALA A 74 -12.86 -2.84 11.15
N SER A 75 -12.87 -2.68 12.48
CA SER A 75 -13.54 -3.63 13.38
C SER A 75 -15.07 -3.53 13.36
N GLU A 76 -15.64 -2.45 12.84
CA GLU A 76 -17.08 -2.28 12.66
C GLU A 76 -17.60 -2.93 11.38
N ILE A 77 -16.71 -3.34 10.47
CA ILE A 77 -17.08 -3.99 9.24
C ILE A 77 -17.23 -5.50 9.46
N ASN A 78 -18.39 -6.04 9.15
CA ASN A 78 -18.61 -7.48 9.23
C ASN A 78 -17.65 -8.22 8.27
N ASN A 79 -16.95 -9.26 8.78
CA ASN A 79 -15.95 -10.01 8.01
C ASN A 79 -14.90 -9.10 7.32
N ALA A 80 -14.24 -8.24 8.10
CA ALA A 80 -13.35 -7.17 7.62
C ALA A 80 -12.10 -7.64 6.86
N SER A 81 -11.72 -8.92 6.92
CA SER A 81 -10.43 -9.41 6.35
C SER A 81 -10.24 -9.03 4.89
N LYS A 82 -11.26 -9.19 4.05
CA LYS A 82 -11.19 -8.81 2.62
C LYS A 82 -11.18 -7.29 2.44
N SER A 83 -11.93 -6.56 3.26
CA SER A 83 -11.96 -5.10 3.26
C SER A 83 -10.58 -4.53 3.66
N ILE A 84 -9.92 -5.12 4.63
CA ILE A 84 -8.54 -4.78 5.01
C ILE A 84 -7.57 -5.09 3.86
N ALA A 85 -7.70 -6.26 3.24
CA ALA A 85 -6.84 -6.66 2.13
C ALA A 85 -6.96 -5.67 0.94
N VAL A 86 -8.18 -5.26 0.56
CA VAL A 86 -8.40 -4.31 -0.54
C VAL A 86 -7.91 -2.89 -0.17
N ALA A 87 -7.93 -2.53 1.10
CA ALA A 87 -7.36 -1.26 1.58
C ALA A 87 -5.82 -1.24 1.50
N CYS A 88 -5.18 -2.38 1.78
CA CYS A 88 -3.73 -2.54 1.81
C CYS A 88 -3.09 -2.79 0.44
N GLY A 89 -3.86 -3.11 -0.60
CA GLY A 89 -3.35 -3.53 -1.90
C GLY A 89 -3.74 -2.64 -3.07
N SER A 90 -3.10 -2.88 -4.21
CA SER A 90 -3.58 -2.46 -5.52
C SER A 90 -4.37 -3.60 -6.13
N HIS A 91 -5.47 -3.28 -6.79
CA HIS A 91 -6.34 -4.29 -7.38
C HIS A 91 -6.70 -3.99 -8.84
N SER A 92 -7.21 -5.00 -9.54
CA SER A 92 -7.54 -4.92 -10.97
C SER A 92 -8.94 -4.34 -11.26
N GLY A 93 -9.69 -3.93 -10.23
CA GLY A 93 -11.05 -3.44 -10.42
C GLY A 93 -12.08 -4.52 -10.75
N SER A 94 -11.77 -5.80 -10.49
CA SER A 94 -12.74 -6.89 -10.68
C SER A 94 -13.97 -6.73 -9.79
N ASN A 95 -15.06 -7.44 -10.11
CA ASN A 95 -16.29 -7.40 -9.32
C ASN A 95 -16.07 -7.70 -7.82
N LEU A 96 -15.12 -8.58 -7.49
CA LEU A 96 -14.77 -8.87 -6.10
C LEU A 96 -14.17 -7.64 -5.42
N HIS A 97 -13.22 -6.98 -6.08
CA HIS A 97 -12.57 -5.80 -5.53
C HIS A 97 -13.52 -4.62 -5.36
N THR A 98 -14.35 -4.36 -6.38
CA THR A 98 -15.32 -3.26 -6.34
C THR A 98 -16.38 -3.48 -5.26
N ARG A 99 -16.84 -4.73 -5.06
CA ARG A 99 -17.75 -5.09 -3.98
C ARG A 99 -17.15 -4.86 -2.60
N GLU A 100 -15.90 -5.25 -2.39
CA GLU A 100 -15.25 -5.06 -1.09
C GLU A 100 -14.96 -3.57 -0.80
N ALA A 101 -14.56 -2.79 -1.81
CA ALA A 101 -14.42 -1.34 -1.65
C ALA A 101 -15.77 -0.66 -1.39
N PHE A 102 -16.83 -1.07 -2.09
CA PHE A 102 -18.18 -0.58 -1.87
C PHE A 102 -18.71 -0.98 -0.49
N LYS A 103 -18.44 -2.20 -0.04
CA LYS A 103 -18.83 -2.67 1.30
C LYS A 103 -18.30 -1.76 2.40
N ILE A 104 -17.05 -1.32 2.31
CA ILE A 104 -16.48 -0.37 3.29
C ILE A 104 -17.32 0.92 3.33
N LEU A 105 -17.70 1.46 2.17
CA LEU A 105 -18.54 2.67 2.10
C LEU A 105 -19.93 2.43 2.65
N TRP A 106 -20.54 1.31 2.28
CA TRP A 106 -21.90 0.91 2.68
C TRP A 106 -22.04 0.77 4.20
N GLU A 107 -21.11 0.08 4.85
CA GLU A 107 -21.13 -0.13 6.31
C GLU A 107 -21.04 1.19 7.10
N TYR A 108 -20.53 2.24 6.46
CA TYR A 108 -20.41 3.58 7.05
C TYR A 108 -21.42 4.60 6.50
N ASP A 109 -22.39 4.16 5.71
CA ASP A 109 -23.35 5.06 5.07
C ASP A 109 -22.64 6.24 4.38
N ILE A 110 -21.69 5.92 3.49
CA ILE A 110 -20.90 6.87 2.74
C ILE A 110 -21.25 6.75 1.26
N ASP A 111 -21.70 7.87 0.66
CA ASP A 111 -21.97 7.92 -0.76
C ASP A 111 -20.69 7.73 -1.58
N ILE A 112 -20.79 6.95 -2.66
CA ILE A 112 -19.68 6.66 -3.60
C ILE A 112 -19.07 7.93 -4.22
N ASN A 113 -19.84 9.00 -4.33
CA ASN A 113 -19.39 10.29 -4.87
C ASN A 113 -18.31 10.97 -4.01
N TYR A 114 -18.13 10.54 -2.75
CA TYR A 114 -17.00 10.98 -1.93
C TYR A 114 -15.66 10.38 -2.38
N LEU A 115 -15.64 9.31 -3.18
CA LEU A 115 -14.41 8.75 -3.70
C LEU A 115 -13.72 9.70 -4.68
N LYS A 116 -12.54 10.20 -4.29
CA LYS A 116 -11.72 11.12 -5.11
C LYS A 116 -10.65 10.41 -5.94
N CYS A 117 -10.75 9.10 -6.10
CA CYS A 117 -9.94 8.41 -7.09
C CYS A 117 -10.51 8.64 -8.50
N PRO A 118 -9.65 8.65 -9.53
CA PRO A 118 -10.12 8.82 -10.90
C PRO A 118 -11.20 7.80 -11.27
N LYS A 119 -12.27 8.28 -11.91
CA LYS A 119 -13.26 7.41 -12.51
C LYS A 119 -12.63 6.78 -13.75
N LEU A 120 -12.59 5.46 -13.80
CA LEU A 120 -12.14 4.73 -14.98
C LEU A 120 -13.29 4.61 -16.00
N ILE A 121 -13.71 3.40 -16.36
CA ILE A 121 -14.72 3.21 -17.40
C ILE A 121 -16.12 3.50 -16.88
N ARG A 122 -16.52 2.90 -15.77
CA ARG A 122 -17.88 2.94 -15.24
C ARG A 122 -17.99 3.58 -13.86
N SER A 123 -17.02 3.34 -12.99
CA SER A 123 -17.10 3.71 -11.58
C SER A 123 -15.73 4.03 -10.98
N PRO A 124 -15.65 4.96 -10.01
CA PRO A 124 -14.42 5.17 -9.25
C PRO A 124 -14.03 3.93 -8.41
N LEU A 125 -14.95 3.01 -8.17
CA LEU A 125 -14.68 1.73 -7.49
C LEU A 125 -13.74 0.82 -8.31
N GLU A 126 -13.71 0.96 -9.63
CA GLU A 126 -12.81 0.18 -10.50
C GLU A 126 -11.34 0.63 -10.42
N HIS A 127 -11.10 1.81 -9.87
CA HIS A 127 -9.74 2.32 -9.72
C HIS A 127 -8.94 1.45 -8.73
N ASN A 128 -7.70 1.14 -9.08
CA ASN A 128 -6.82 0.26 -8.32
C ASN A 128 -6.51 0.70 -6.87
N CYS A 129 -6.94 1.90 -6.49
CA CYS A 129 -6.78 2.47 -5.16
C CYS A 129 -8.12 2.66 -4.42
N SER A 130 -9.26 2.28 -4.99
CA SER A 130 -10.58 2.56 -4.41
C SER A 130 -10.74 2.00 -2.99
N GLY A 131 -10.21 0.82 -2.71
CA GLY A 131 -10.22 0.23 -1.38
C GLY A 131 -9.50 1.10 -0.34
N LYS A 132 -8.33 1.63 -0.67
CA LYS A 132 -7.61 2.57 0.19
C LYS A 132 -8.42 3.85 0.44
N HIS A 133 -9.03 4.42 -0.61
CA HIS A 133 -9.84 5.62 -0.48
C HIS A 133 -11.10 5.38 0.35
N ALA A 134 -11.76 4.22 0.19
CA ALA A 134 -12.89 3.82 1.01
C ALA A 134 -12.49 3.67 2.50
N ALA A 135 -11.32 3.07 2.77
CA ALA A 135 -10.79 2.96 4.12
C ALA A 135 -10.49 4.34 4.77
N PHE A 136 -9.94 5.29 4.01
CA PHE A 136 -9.75 6.66 4.49
C PHE A 136 -11.08 7.35 4.84
N LEU A 137 -12.09 7.21 3.98
CA LEU A 137 -13.42 7.77 4.22
C LEU A 137 -14.08 7.15 5.45
N ALA A 138 -14.03 5.81 5.60
CA ALA A 138 -14.52 5.12 6.78
C ALA A 138 -13.82 5.59 8.05
N THR A 139 -12.49 5.78 8.00
CA THR A 139 -11.72 6.35 9.11
C THR A 139 -12.20 7.76 9.46
N CYS A 140 -12.40 8.62 8.47
CA CYS A 140 -12.90 9.96 8.70
C CYS A 140 -14.30 9.93 9.34
N LYS A 141 -15.20 9.10 8.82
CA LYS A 141 -16.57 8.95 9.38
C LYS A 141 -16.52 8.49 10.85
N LYS A 142 -15.70 7.46 11.14
CA LYS A 142 -15.49 6.93 12.50
C LYS A 142 -14.99 8.00 13.46
N LEU A 143 -14.06 8.82 13.02
CA LEU A 143 -13.45 9.89 13.83
C LEU A 143 -14.23 11.21 13.76
N LYS A 144 -15.42 11.23 13.13
CA LYS A 144 -16.27 12.43 12.95
C LYS A 144 -15.53 13.58 12.23
N LEU A 145 -14.68 13.24 11.27
CA LEU A 145 -13.93 14.19 10.45
C LEU A 145 -14.67 14.45 9.12
N PRO A 146 -14.51 15.64 8.52
CA PRO A 146 -15.10 15.96 7.21
C PRO A 146 -14.64 15.00 6.12
N LEU A 147 -15.59 14.47 5.33
CA LEU A 147 -15.30 13.54 4.24
C LEU A 147 -14.72 14.25 3.01
N ASP A 148 -15.11 15.50 2.75
CA ASP A 148 -14.68 16.24 1.56
C ASP A 148 -13.18 16.51 1.49
N SER A 149 -12.52 16.55 2.63
CA SER A 149 -11.09 16.89 2.75
C SER A 149 -10.20 15.70 3.15
N TYR A 150 -10.68 14.46 3.03
CA TYR A 150 -9.96 13.28 3.50
C TYR A 150 -8.56 13.08 2.87
N LEU A 151 -8.29 13.65 1.69
CA LEU A 151 -6.97 13.61 1.06
C LEU A 151 -5.99 14.67 1.56
N LYS A 152 -6.43 15.60 2.39
CA LYS A 152 -5.61 16.70 2.92
C LYS A 152 -5.14 16.45 4.36
N ARG A 153 -5.27 15.21 4.84
CA ARG A 153 -5.04 14.84 6.25
C ARG A 153 -3.93 13.81 6.38
#